data_13cfc851620b13aad823309c0631c91a
#
_entry.id   13cfc851620b13aad823309c0631c91a
#
_cell.length_a   1.000
_cell.length_b   1.000
_cell.length_c   1.000
_cell.angle_alpha   90.00
_cell.angle_beta   90.00
_cell.angle_gamma   90.00
#
_symmetry.space_group_name_H-M   'P 1'
#
loop_
_entity.id
_entity.type
_entity.pdbx_description
1 polymer ?
#
loop_
_entity_poly.entity_id
_entity_poly.type
_entity_poly.pdbx_seq_one_letter_code
_entity_poly.pdbx_strand_id
1 'polypeptide(L)'
;MRKPDFCVAILALTVLFGACKDHKSTAEPLVAGTSSASPSTEIPPAGGSVSAEKWLGKWNGPEGTFLLLSRNGNRYLVKIQSLDGLDGYEGVATADGIRFPRNGKTESIHAGNGEDTGMKWLLDKKNCLIIKYGEGFCRD
;
A
#
# COMPACT_ATOMS: atom_id res chain seq x y z
N MET A 1 -9.89 -47.07 -13.86
CA MET A 1 -11.21 -47.26 -13.22
C MET A 1 -11.79 -45.92 -12.83
N ARG A 2 -12.79 -45.56 -13.58
CA ARG A 2 -13.91 -44.60 -13.31
C ARG A 2 -13.58 -43.18 -12.87
N LYS A 3 -13.62 -42.27 -13.86
CA LYS A 3 -13.98 -40.87 -13.72
C LYS A 3 -15.47 -40.77 -13.36
N PRO A 4 -15.89 -39.75 -12.64
CA PRO A 4 -17.20 -39.19 -12.85
C PRO A 4 -17.08 -37.83 -13.53
N ASP A 5 -17.65 -37.78 -14.70
CA ASP A 5 -18.10 -36.59 -15.39
C ASP A 5 -19.19 -35.90 -14.55
N PHE A 6 -19.03 -34.62 -14.30
CA PHE A 6 -20.14 -33.77 -13.86
C PHE A 6 -20.41 -32.72 -14.93
N CYS A 7 -21.29 -33.13 -15.81
CA CYS A 7 -22.08 -32.27 -16.66
C CYS A 7 -23.12 -31.49 -15.86
N VAL A 8 -23.58 -30.37 -16.45
CA VAL A 8 -24.87 -29.67 -16.19
C VAL A 8 -24.71 -28.50 -15.20
N ALA A 9 -25.18 -27.31 -15.44
CA ALA A 9 -26.23 -26.80 -16.32
C ALA A 9 -26.07 -25.31 -16.56
N ILE A 10 -26.37 -24.96 -17.76
CA ILE A 10 -26.66 -23.62 -18.24
C ILE A 10 -27.96 -23.14 -17.57
N LEU A 11 -27.95 -21.98 -16.95
CA LEU A 11 -29.16 -21.22 -16.71
C LEU A 11 -28.91 -19.77 -17.14
N ALA A 12 -29.34 -19.51 -18.34
CA ALA A 12 -29.56 -18.18 -18.87
C ALA A 12 -30.70 -17.52 -18.10
N LEU A 13 -30.48 -16.36 -17.57
CA LEU A 13 -31.52 -15.46 -17.13
C LEU A 13 -31.27 -14.08 -17.72
N THR A 14 -31.90 -13.86 -18.84
CA THR A 14 -32.13 -12.57 -19.46
C THR A 14 -33.17 -11.82 -18.63
N VAL A 15 -32.88 -10.63 -18.15
CA VAL A 15 -33.90 -9.64 -17.82
C VAL A 15 -33.50 -8.30 -18.39
N LEU A 16 -34.42 -7.85 -19.19
CA LEU A 16 -34.55 -6.64 -19.95
C LEU A 16 -34.91 -5.41 -19.10
N PHE A 17 -34.50 -4.25 -19.65
CA PHE A 17 -35.20 -2.95 -19.64
C PHE A 17 -35.18 -2.06 -18.40
N GLY A 18 -34.83 -0.84 -18.69
CA GLY A 18 -35.22 0.39 -18.03
C GLY A 18 -34.26 1.52 -18.41
N ALA A 19 -34.40 2.06 -19.60
CA ALA A 19 -35.14 3.23 -20.05
C ALA A 19 -34.71 4.54 -19.40
N CYS A 20 -34.06 5.33 -20.24
CA CYS A 20 -33.89 6.76 -20.31
C CYS A 20 -34.83 7.62 -19.48
N LYS A 21 -34.28 8.70 -18.89
CA LYS A 21 -34.99 9.95 -18.89
C LYS A 21 -33.99 11.14 -18.96
N ASP A 22 -33.98 11.71 -20.13
CA ASP A 22 -33.51 13.06 -20.40
C ASP A 22 -34.21 14.06 -19.47
N HIS A 23 -33.44 14.97 -18.91
CA HIS A 23 -33.97 16.26 -18.48
C HIS A 23 -33.14 17.37 -19.09
N LYS A 24 -33.76 17.88 -20.12
CA LYS A 24 -33.36 19.06 -20.88
C LYS A 24 -33.59 20.35 -20.04
N SER A 25 -32.53 21.08 -19.94
CA SER A 25 -32.40 22.56 -19.99
C SER A 25 -33.59 23.42 -19.62
N THR A 26 -33.36 24.42 -18.80
CA THR A 26 -33.74 25.82 -19.07
C THR A 26 -32.96 26.76 -18.16
N ALA A 27 -32.36 27.72 -18.83
CA ALA A 27 -31.75 28.98 -18.53
C ALA A 27 -31.91 29.64 -17.15
N GLU A 28 -30.77 30.26 -16.79
CA GLU A 28 -30.46 31.31 -15.82
C GLU A 28 -31.56 32.40 -15.56
N PRO A 29 -31.47 33.13 -14.39
CA PRO A 29 -30.55 34.26 -14.35
C PRO A 29 -29.79 34.47 -13.02
N LEU A 30 -28.68 35.14 -13.19
CA LEU A 30 -27.79 35.85 -12.25
C LEU A 30 -28.45 36.39 -10.98
N VAL A 31 -27.89 36.05 -9.83
CA VAL A 31 -27.74 36.98 -8.71
C VAL A 31 -26.39 36.78 -8.06
N ALA A 32 -25.70 37.88 -7.95
CA ALA A 32 -24.41 38.01 -7.31
C ALA A 32 -24.49 37.76 -5.80
N GLY A 33 -23.39 37.26 -5.26
CA GLY A 33 -23.02 37.56 -3.89
C GLY A 33 -22.95 36.33 -2.97
N THR A 34 -21.81 35.96 -2.67
CA THR A 34 -21.21 35.84 -1.36
C THR A 34 -20.16 34.72 -1.42
N SER A 35 -18.95 35.18 -1.41
CA SER A 35 -17.75 34.40 -1.11
C SER A 35 -17.99 33.58 0.16
N SER A 36 -18.18 32.27 -0.01
CA SER A 36 -18.06 31.34 1.08
C SER A 36 -16.81 30.50 0.81
N ALA A 37 -15.73 30.93 1.43
CA ALA A 37 -14.51 30.18 1.49
C ALA A 37 -14.82 28.79 2.05
N SER A 38 -14.81 27.79 1.17
CA SER A 38 -14.63 26.41 1.59
C SER A 38 -13.31 26.34 2.35
N PRO A 39 -13.28 25.80 3.55
CA PRO A 39 -12.01 25.48 4.16
C PRO A 39 -11.38 24.38 3.29
N SER A 40 -10.40 24.80 2.50
CA SER A 40 -9.42 23.88 1.94
C SER A 40 -8.82 23.17 3.15
N THR A 41 -9.18 21.93 3.37
CA THR A 41 -8.46 21.06 4.28
C THR A 41 -7.10 20.86 3.65
N GLU A 42 -6.20 21.77 3.96
CA GLU A 42 -4.77 21.58 3.76
C GLU A 42 -4.41 20.30 4.50
N ILE A 43 -4.24 19.24 3.75
CA ILE A 43 -3.57 18.05 4.24
C ILE A 43 -2.16 18.53 4.62
N PRO A 44 -1.75 18.44 5.89
CA PRO A 44 -0.41 18.86 6.28
C PRO A 44 0.59 18.14 5.37
N PRO A 45 1.61 18.81 4.83
CA PRO A 45 2.67 18.11 4.13
C PRO A 45 3.24 17.10 5.11
N ALA A 46 3.21 15.83 4.71
CA ALA A 46 3.73 14.73 5.48
C ALA A 46 5.19 15.02 5.82
N GLY A 47 5.44 15.51 7.02
CA GLY A 47 6.76 15.84 7.57
C GLY A 47 7.62 14.62 7.87
N GLY A 48 7.54 13.58 7.04
CA GLY A 48 8.30 12.34 7.16
C GLY A 48 9.09 11.94 5.91
N SER A 49 9.01 12.75 4.86
CA SER A 49 9.52 12.39 3.53
C SER A 49 11.05 12.22 3.47
N VAL A 50 11.81 12.90 4.29
CA VAL A 50 13.29 12.92 4.19
C VAL A 50 13.93 11.62 4.65
N SER A 51 13.38 10.96 5.65
CA SER A 51 13.90 9.67 6.12
C SER A 51 13.55 8.53 5.16
N ALA A 52 12.34 8.51 4.64
CA ALA A 52 11.86 7.45 3.77
C ALA A 52 12.53 7.43 2.39
N GLU A 53 12.96 8.58 1.87
CA GLU A 53 13.74 8.64 0.62
C GLU A 53 15.08 7.89 0.71
N LYS A 54 15.71 7.91 1.85
CA LYS A 54 16.97 7.18 2.11
C LYS A 54 16.77 5.66 2.11
N TRP A 55 15.52 5.22 2.26
CA TRP A 55 15.17 3.80 2.32
C TRP A 55 14.85 3.20 0.96
N LEU A 56 14.77 3.99 -0.09
CA LEU A 56 14.49 3.48 -1.43
C LEU A 56 15.53 2.45 -1.87
N GLY A 57 15.05 1.46 -2.63
CA GLY A 57 15.82 0.36 -3.15
C GLY A 57 15.70 -0.91 -2.31
N LYS A 58 16.59 -1.87 -2.55
CA LYS A 58 16.53 -3.22 -1.99
C LYS A 58 17.28 -3.31 -0.66
N TRP A 59 16.66 -3.99 0.30
CA TRP A 59 17.17 -4.36 1.61
C TRP A 59 17.12 -5.87 1.74
N ASN A 60 18.20 -6.50 2.16
CA ASN A 60 18.32 -7.95 2.16
C ASN A 60 18.00 -8.52 3.55
N GLY A 61 17.23 -9.60 3.56
CA GLY A 61 16.99 -10.44 4.71
C GLY A 61 17.72 -11.78 4.59
N PRO A 62 17.58 -12.66 5.57
CA PRO A 62 18.14 -14.02 5.50
C PRO A 62 17.41 -14.86 4.44
N GLU A 63 18.06 -15.95 4.00
CA GLU A 63 17.50 -16.97 3.12
C GLU A 63 16.93 -16.43 1.77
N GLY A 64 17.51 -15.34 1.27
CA GLY A 64 17.08 -14.74 0.01
C GLY A 64 15.83 -13.88 0.11
N THR A 65 15.32 -13.66 1.31
CA THR A 65 14.23 -12.69 1.54
C THR A 65 14.73 -11.26 1.32
N PHE A 66 13.81 -10.36 0.95
CA PHE A 66 14.17 -8.95 0.79
C PHE A 66 12.96 -8.03 0.91
N LEU A 67 13.23 -6.79 1.24
CA LEU A 67 12.32 -5.66 1.15
C LEU A 67 12.81 -4.75 0.01
N LEU A 68 11.91 -4.39 -0.90
CA LEU A 68 12.18 -3.41 -1.95
C LEU A 68 11.21 -2.24 -1.81
N LEU A 69 11.77 -1.06 -1.61
CA LEU A 69 11.01 0.18 -1.54
C LEU A 69 11.23 1.02 -2.79
N SER A 70 10.14 1.46 -3.39
CA SER A 70 10.16 2.37 -4.54
C SER A 70 9.12 3.47 -4.41
N ARG A 71 9.36 4.58 -5.11
CA ARG A 71 8.42 5.70 -5.17
C ARG A 71 7.23 5.35 -6.07
N ASN A 72 6.05 5.73 -5.64
CA ASN A 72 4.82 5.67 -6.42
C ASN A 72 4.01 6.96 -6.21
N GLY A 73 4.34 8.01 -6.96
CA GLY A 73 3.79 9.34 -6.74
C GLY A 73 4.13 9.89 -5.36
N ASN A 74 3.12 10.22 -4.57
CA ASN A 74 3.25 10.64 -3.18
C ASN A 74 3.23 9.49 -2.15
N ARG A 75 3.21 8.24 -2.63
CA ARG A 75 3.22 7.01 -1.84
C ARG A 75 4.49 6.20 -2.10
N TYR A 76 4.60 5.10 -1.40
CA TYR A 76 5.66 4.11 -1.54
C TYR A 76 5.07 2.77 -1.96
N LEU A 77 5.71 2.11 -2.89
CA LEU A 77 5.45 0.70 -3.18
C LEU A 77 6.39 -0.13 -2.31
N VAL A 78 5.81 -0.91 -1.43
CA VAL A 78 6.48 -1.82 -0.50
C VAL A 78 6.38 -3.22 -1.06
N LYS A 79 7.47 -3.79 -1.55
CA LYS A 79 7.51 -5.18 -2.02
C LYS A 79 8.32 -6.01 -1.03
N ILE A 80 7.72 -7.08 -0.55
CA ILE A 80 8.32 -8.00 0.42
C ILE A 80 8.42 -9.38 -0.21
N GLN A 81 9.64 -9.86 -0.40
CA GLN A 81 9.91 -11.25 -0.74
C GLN A 81 10.06 -12.03 0.54
N SER A 82 9.10 -12.87 0.83
CA SER A 82 9.15 -13.88 1.88
C SER A 82 9.53 -15.24 1.30
N LEU A 83 9.59 -16.26 2.13
CA LEU A 83 9.78 -17.65 1.67
C LEU A 83 8.56 -18.17 0.89
N ASP A 84 7.38 -17.60 1.14
CA ASP A 84 6.12 -17.97 0.47
C ASP A 84 5.92 -17.27 -0.87
N GLY A 85 6.68 -16.19 -1.15
CA GLY A 85 6.60 -15.45 -2.41
C GLY A 85 6.78 -13.95 -2.26
N LEU A 86 6.53 -13.23 -3.36
CA LEU A 86 6.64 -11.79 -3.45
C LEU A 86 5.26 -11.12 -3.35
N ASP A 87 5.10 -10.31 -2.34
CA ASP A 87 3.91 -9.48 -2.12
C ASP A 87 4.21 -8.00 -2.33
N GLY A 88 3.18 -7.24 -2.74
CA GLY A 88 3.28 -5.80 -2.95
C GLY A 88 2.17 -5.04 -2.22
N TYR A 89 2.55 -3.93 -1.58
CA TYR A 89 1.65 -3.09 -0.80
C TYR A 89 1.90 -1.61 -1.11
N GLU A 90 0.88 -0.78 -0.95
CA GLU A 90 1.06 0.67 -0.97
C GLU A 90 1.25 1.20 0.45
N GLY A 91 2.30 1.98 0.63
CA GLY A 91 2.64 2.61 1.90
C GLY A 91 2.59 4.13 1.85
N VAL A 92 2.43 4.74 2.99
CA VAL A 92 2.51 6.20 3.20
C VAL A 92 3.62 6.51 4.20
N ALA A 93 4.38 7.57 3.92
CA ALA A 93 5.36 8.06 4.89
C ALA A 93 4.66 8.62 6.12
N THR A 94 5.26 8.38 7.26
CA THR A 94 4.87 8.97 8.56
C THR A 94 6.09 9.61 9.20
N ALA A 95 5.94 10.25 10.36
CA ALA A 95 7.06 10.81 11.10
C ALA A 95 8.11 9.73 11.47
N ASP A 96 7.65 8.50 11.73
CA ASP A 96 8.47 7.41 12.26
C ASP A 96 8.86 6.37 11.19
N GLY A 97 8.32 6.50 9.95
CA GLY A 97 8.63 5.51 8.93
C GLY A 97 7.65 5.44 7.76
N ILE A 98 7.40 4.24 7.28
CA ILE A 98 6.43 3.96 6.23
C ILE A 98 5.36 3.02 6.80
N ARG A 99 4.10 3.45 6.73
CA ARG A 99 2.96 2.65 7.18
C ARG A 99 2.24 2.05 5.98
N PHE A 100 1.87 0.77 6.04
CA PHE A 100 1.19 0.06 4.97
C PHE A 100 0.20 -0.99 5.50
N PRO A 101 -0.88 -1.30 4.78
CA PRO A 101 -1.81 -2.36 5.14
C PRO A 101 -1.29 -3.73 4.67
N ARG A 102 -1.31 -4.73 5.55
CA ARG A 102 -0.99 -6.13 5.24
C ARG A 102 -1.89 -7.06 6.05
N ASN A 103 -2.56 -7.99 5.37
CA ASN A 103 -3.43 -9.01 6.01
C ASN A 103 -4.47 -8.42 6.98
N GLY A 104 -5.13 -7.32 6.59
CA GLY A 104 -6.13 -6.65 7.39
C GLY A 104 -5.60 -5.87 8.60
N LYS A 105 -4.28 -5.76 8.75
CA LYS A 105 -3.61 -4.97 9.80
C LYS A 105 -2.78 -3.85 9.17
N THR A 106 -2.60 -2.79 9.92
CA THR A 106 -1.64 -1.74 9.56
C THR A 106 -0.29 -2.09 10.17
N GLU A 107 0.72 -2.22 9.32
CA GLU A 107 2.12 -2.42 9.72
C GLU A 107 2.95 -1.19 9.41
N SER A 108 4.12 -1.08 10.03
CA SER A 108 5.03 0.05 9.87
C SER A 108 6.46 -0.43 9.66
N ILE A 109 7.15 0.20 8.72
CA ILE A 109 8.59 0.02 8.53
C ILE A 109 9.30 1.14 9.28
N HIS A 110 10.27 0.82 10.10
CA HIS A 110 11.11 1.78 10.82
C HIS A 110 12.59 1.43 10.70
N ALA A 111 13.46 2.41 10.89
CA ALA A 111 14.89 2.18 10.90
C ALA A 111 15.35 1.60 12.24
N GLY A 112 16.39 0.78 12.18
CA GLY A 112 17.01 0.18 13.35
C GLY A 112 18.34 -0.50 13.00
N ASN A 113 18.79 -1.34 13.87
CA ASN A 113 19.98 -2.17 13.68
C ASN A 113 19.62 -3.67 13.64
N GLY A 114 20.61 -4.52 13.46
CA GLY A 114 20.38 -5.96 13.36
C GLY A 114 19.83 -6.59 14.65
N GLU A 115 20.21 -6.08 15.80
CA GLU A 115 19.69 -6.56 17.11
C GLU A 115 18.19 -6.32 17.23
N ASP A 116 17.72 -5.15 16.77
CA ASP A 116 16.31 -4.77 16.80
C ASP A 116 15.44 -5.68 15.91
N THR A 117 16.03 -6.33 14.90
CA THR A 117 15.31 -7.28 14.06
C THR A 117 14.90 -8.55 14.79
N GLY A 118 15.61 -8.90 15.87
CA GLY A 118 15.50 -10.20 16.54
C GLY A 118 15.96 -11.37 15.70
N MET A 119 16.65 -11.11 14.58
CA MET A 119 17.08 -12.14 13.63
C MET A 119 18.58 -12.41 13.77
N LYS A 120 18.89 -13.62 14.15
CA LYS A 120 20.26 -14.09 14.45
C LYS A 120 21.28 -13.77 13.34
N TRP A 121 20.86 -13.84 12.09
CA TRP A 121 21.73 -13.63 10.92
C TRP A 121 22.00 -12.16 10.60
N LEU A 122 21.30 -11.26 11.27
CA LEU A 122 21.40 -9.80 11.04
C LEU A 122 22.03 -9.05 12.21
N LEU A 123 22.40 -9.73 13.31
CA LEU A 123 22.86 -9.11 14.56
C LEU A 123 23.98 -8.09 14.38
N ASP A 124 24.92 -8.36 13.49
CA ASP A 124 26.08 -7.47 13.25
C ASP A 124 25.77 -6.30 12.32
N LYS A 125 24.58 -6.27 11.71
CA LYS A 125 24.19 -5.22 10.77
C LYS A 125 23.78 -3.95 11.50
N LYS A 126 24.20 -2.80 10.97
CA LYS A 126 23.95 -1.49 11.59
C LYS A 126 22.86 -0.68 10.88
N ASN A 127 22.54 -1.03 9.64
CA ASN A 127 21.60 -0.30 8.82
C ASN A 127 20.47 -1.22 8.38
N CYS A 128 19.39 -1.23 9.13
CA CYS A 128 18.26 -2.13 8.93
C CYS A 128 16.92 -1.38 8.88
N LEU A 129 15.98 -1.98 8.18
CA LEU A 129 14.56 -1.66 8.21
C LEU A 129 13.81 -2.81 8.83
N ILE A 130 12.95 -2.49 9.78
CA ILE A 130 12.24 -3.46 10.60
C ILE A 130 10.76 -3.25 10.44
N ILE A 131 10.02 -4.33 10.21
CA ILE A 131 8.56 -4.34 10.22
C ILE A 131 8.07 -4.77 11.58
N LYS A 132 8.62 -5.84 12.10
CA LYS A 132 8.36 -6.37 13.45
C LYS A 132 9.50 -7.28 13.88
N TYR A 133 9.50 -7.67 15.13
CA TYR A 133 10.43 -8.67 15.64
C TYR A 133 10.37 -9.97 14.82
N GLY A 134 11.50 -10.45 14.33
CA GLY A 134 11.61 -11.57 13.41
C GLY A 134 11.37 -11.23 11.94
N GLU A 135 11.16 -9.97 11.59
CA GLU A 135 11.02 -9.52 10.21
C GLU A 135 11.76 -8.19 9.99
N GLY A 136 12.98 -8.31 9.52
CA GLY A 136 13.87 -7.18 9.26
C GLY A 136 14.77 -7.44 8.07
N PHE A 137 15.25 -6.37 7.46
CA PHE A 137 16.04 -6.38 6.24
C PHE A 137 17.14 -5.33 6.37
N CYS A 138 18.36 -5.66 5.99
CA CYS A 138 19.52 -4.78 6.20
C CYS A 138 20.27 -4.50 4.90
N ARG A 139 21.06 -3.45 4.94
CA ARG A 139 22.09 -3.10 3.93
C ARG A 139 23.47 -3.13 4.59
N ASP A 140 24.46 -3.39 3.78
CA ASP A 140 25.87 -3.21 4.14
C ASP A 140 26.25 -1.74 4.02
#